data_bc43d4c7dd6ddceac21a8bc7ff48be19
#
_entry.id   bc43d4c7dd6ddceac21a8bc7ff48be19
#
_cell.length_a   1.000
_cell.length_b   1.000
_cell.length_c   1.000
_cell.angle_alpha   90.00
_cell.angle_beta   90.00
_cell.angle_gamma   90.00
#
_symmetry.space_group_name_H-M   'P 1'
#
loop_
_entity.id
_entity.type
_entity.pdbx_description
1 polymer ?
#
loop_
_entity_poly.entity_id
_entity_poly.type
_entity_poly.pdbx_seq_one_letter_code
_entity_poly.pdbx_strand_id
1 'polypeptide(L)'
;METGTGKTYVYLRTALELHRRYGLRKFIIVVPSVAVREGVLKTLKITQHHLRSLYENVPYRYTSYDSRSIAKVRQFVQSDCVEIMVMTIDSFNKDDNVIRQSTDRLQGATPLHLIQAARPVLVLDEPQNMESEGRIKALASLHPLMALRYSATHRNPYNLVYRLTPFEAYRQGLVKRIEVDSVRKEDDHNQVFVRLDEVRSNKKTVQAKIAVHQRMADGHIKEKAYLFKAADCLQTKADP
;
A
#
# COMPACT_ATOMS: atom_id res chain seq x y z
N MET A 1 6.93 -3.03 8.31
CA MET A 1 7.63 -4.00 7.41
C MET A 1 7.84 -3.34 6.07
N GLU A 2 9.04 -3.44 5.51
CA GLU A 2 9.40 -2.81 4.24
C GLU A 2 8.59 -3.35 3.05
N THR A 3 8.48 -2.54 1.99
CA THR A 3 7.81 -2.95 0.75
C THR A 3 8.60 -4.11 0.09
N GLY A 4 7.90 -5.09 -0.47
CA GLY A 4 8.53 -6.26 -1.09
C GLY A 4 8.95 -7.37 -0.13
N THR A 5 8.85 -7.19 1.20
CA THR A 5 9.22 -8.20 2.20
C THR A 5 8.13 -9.22 2.51
N GLY A 6 7.05 -9.27 1.70
CA GLY A 6 5.98 -10.25 1.88
C GLY A 6 4.93 -9.88 2.93
N LYS A 7 4.63 -8.58 3.17
CA LYS A 7 3.58 -8.14 4.12
C LYS A 7 2.28 -8.94 3.99
N THR A 8 1.77 -9.09 2.76
CA THR A 8 0.53 -9.84 2.49
C THR A 8 0.60 -11.27 3.00
N TYR A 9 1.69 -11.97 2.74
CA TYR A 9 1.89 -13.32 3.25
C TYR A 9 1.94 -13.37 4.78
N VAL A 10 2.60 -12.38 5.41
CA VAL A 10 2.71 -12.31 6.88
C VAL A 10 1.34 -12.11 7.51
N TYR A 11 0.52 -11.18 7.05
CA TYR A 11 -0.77 -10.98 7.68
C TYR A 11 -1.76 -12.12 7.40
N LEU A 12 -1.65 -12.83 6.27
CA LEU A 12 -2.42 -14.04 6.04
C LEU A 12 -2.04 -15.15 7.02
N ARG A 13 -0.74 -15.36 7.24
CA ARG A 13 -0.28 -16.26 8.29
C ARG A 13 -0.75 -15.85 9.67
N THR A 14 -0.68 -14.55 9.98
CA THR A 14 -1.18 -14.03 11.26
C THR A 14 -2.66 -14.36 11.47
N ALA A 15 -3.50 -14.22 10.46
CA ALA A 15 -4.91 -14.58 10.55
C ALA A 15 -5.10 -16.06 10.88
N LEU A 16 -4.37 -16.96 10.21
CA LEU A 16 -4.43 -18.38 10.47
C LEU A 16 -3.84 -18.76 11.84
N GLU A 17 -2.76 -18.11 12.30
CA GLU A 17 -2.23 -18.28 13.65
C GLU A 17 -3.21 -17.84 14.73
N LEU A 18 -3.89 -16.70 14.52
CA LEU A 18 -4.94 -16.23 15.43
C LEU A 18 -6.12 -17.18 15.47
N HIS A 19 -6.48 -17.78 14.35
CA HIS A 19 -7.47 -18.85 14.34
C HIS A 19 -6.99 -20.08 15.14
N ARG A 20 -5.81 -20.58 14.85
CA ARG A 20 -5.25 -21.78 15.49
C ARG A 20 -5.14 -21.62 17.00
N ARG A 21 -4.71 -20.44 17.49
CA ARG A 21 -4.44 -20.21 18.92
C ARG A 21 -5.65 -19.73 19.70
N TYR A 22 -6.53 -18.97 19.08
CA TYR A 22 -7.62 -18.25 19.76
C TYR A 22 -9.01 -18.53 19.17
N GLY A 23 -9.10 -19.33 18.13
CA GLY A 23 -10.37 -19.66 17.48
C GLY A 23 -10.99 -18.52 16.69
N LEU A 24 -10.25 -17.43 16.42
CA LEU A 24 -10.77 -16.28 15.65
C LEU A 24 -11.02 -16.69 14.20
N ARG A 25 -12.18 -16.34 13.66
CA ARG A 25 -12.63 -16.82 12.35
C ARG A 25 -12.98 -15.73 11.35
N LYS A 26 -13.19 -14.49 11.78
CA LYS A 26 -13.67 -13.40 10.92
C LYS A 26 -12.61 -12.34 10.77
N PHE A 27 -12.07 -12.21 9.55
CA PHE A 27 -11.00 -11.28 9.22
C PHE A 27 -11.43 -10.38 8.07
N ILE A 28 -11.24 -9.08 8.21
CA ILE A 28 -11.46 -8.11 7.13
C ILE A 28 -10.14 -7.43 6.81
N ILE A 29 -9.67 -7.61 5.58
CA ILE A 29 -8.50 -6.91 5.06
C ILE A 29 -8.99 -5.62 4.40
N VAL A 30 -8.60 -4.48 4.96
CA VAL A 30 -8.92 -3.17 4.41
C VAL A 30 -7.72 -2.63 3.66
N VAL A 31 -7.94 -2.27 2.42
CA VAL A 31 -6.92 -1.77 1.49
C VAL A 31 -7.27 -0.37 0.98
N PRO A 32 -6.26 0.44 0.56
CA PRO A 32 -6.50 1.81 0.13
C PRO A 32 -7.13 1.93 -1.27
N SER A 33 -6.97 0.93 -2.14
CA SER A 33 -7.44 1.01 -3.52
C SER A 33 -7.84 -0.33 -4.12
N VAL A 34 -8.57 -0.28 -5.24
CA VAL A 34 -8.98 -1.47 -6.01
C VAL A 34 -7.76 -2.23 -6.52
N ALA A 35 -6.72 -1.55 -6.98
CA ALA A 35 -5.49 -2.19 -7.48
C ALA A 35 -4.81 -3.03 -6.38
N VAL A 36 -4.71 -2.48 -5.16
CA VAL A 36 -4.16 -3.22 -4.01
C VAL A 36 -5.07 -4.41 -3.65
N ARG A 37 -6.40 -4.24 -3.69
CA ARG A 37 -7.36 -5.32 -3.47
C ARG A 37 -7.12 -6.50 -4.41
N GLU A 38 -6.99 -6.25 -5.70
CA GLU A 38 -6.73 -7.30 -6.70
C GLU A 38 -5.38 -8.00 -6.44
N GLY A 39 -4.35 -7.26 -6.03
CA GLY A 39 -3.06 -7.81 -5.62
C GLY A 39 -3.19 -8.76 -4.41
N VAL A 40 -3.97 -8.37 -3.40
CA VAL A 40 -4.24 -9.20 -2.23
C VAL A 40 -5.01 -10.47 -2.60
N LEU A 41 -6.06 -10.35 -3.42
CA LEU A 41 -6.84 -11.50 -3.90
C LEU A 41 -5.99 -12.47 -4.71
N LYS A 42 -5.11 -11.95 -5.57
CA LYS A 42 -4.15 -12.77 -6.33
C LYS A 42 -3.20 -13.51 -5.38
N THR A 43 -2.68 -12.84 -4.36
CA THR A 43 -1.80 -13.47 -3.36
C THR A 43 -2.55 -14.57 -2.59
N LEU A 44 -3.78 -14.30 -2.14
CA LEU A 44 -4.64 -15.30 -1.49
C LEU A 44 -4.80 -16.56 -2.36
N LYS A 45 -5.05 -16.37 -3.66
CA LYS A 45 -5.20 -17.47 -4.62
C LYS A 45 -3.90 -18.27 -4.77
N ILE A 46 -2.78 -17.61 -4.97
CA ILE A 46 -1.48 -18.25 -5.21
C ILE A 46 -1.01 -19.00 -3.96
N THR A 47 -1.19 -18.43 -2.78
CA THR A 47 -0.69 -19.00 -1.51
C THR A 47 -1.65 -20.01 -0.88
N GLN A 48 -2.84 -20.19 -1.44
CA GLN A 48 -3.91 -20.98 -0.80
C GLN A 48 -3.48 -22.44 -0.48
N HIS A 49 -2.88 -23.12 -1.45
CA HIS A 49 -2.42 -24.50 -1.25
C HIS A 49 -1.32 -24.56 -0.18
N HIS A 50 -0.33 -23.69 -0.29
CA HIS A 50 0.78 -23.59 0.64
C HIS A 50 0.30 -23.30 2.08
N LEU A 51 -0.57 -22.32 2.26
CA LEU A 51 -1.10 -21.99 3.59
C LEU A 51 -1.95 -23.10 4.16
N ARG A 52 -2.75 -23.79 3.35
CA ARG A 52 -3.50 -24.97 3.82
C ARG A 52 -2.58 -26.09 4.31
N SER A 53 -1.52 -26.41 3.57
CA SER A 53 -0.56 -27.44 3.99
C SER A 53 0.16 -27.09 5.30
N LEU A 54 0.41 -25.81 5.56
CA LEU A 54 1.04 -25.35 6.81
C LEU A 54 0.11 -25.42 8.04
N TYR A 55 -1.21 -25.37 7.82
CA TYR A 55 -2.21 -25.31 8.88
C TYR A 55 -3.17 -26.53 8.87
N GLU A 56 -2.62 -27.71 8.66
CA GLU A 56 -3.35 -28.98 8.76
C GLU A 56 -4.64 -29.01 7.93
N ASN A 57 -4.61 -28.35 6.76
CA ASN A 57 -5.74 -28.18 5.85
C ASN A 57 -6.96 -27.47 6.47
N VAL A 58 -6.74 -26.58 7.45
CA VAL A 58 -7.82 -25.73 7.99
C VAL A 58 -8.60 -25.10 6.84
N PRO A 59 -9.92 -25.32 6.77
CA PRO A 59 -10.76 -24.74 5.74
C PRO A 59 -10.86 -23.23 5.97
N TYR A 60 -10.34 -22.46 5.03
CA TYR A 60 -10.57 -21.03 4.99
C TYR A 60 -11.08 -20.59 3.63
N ARG A 61 -11.90 -19.55 3.62
CA ARG A 61 -12.46 -18.94 2.43
C ARG A 61 -12.05 -17.48 2.37
N TYR A 62 -11.98 -16.95 1.17
CA TYR A 62 -11.76 -15.52 0.96
C TYR A 62 -12.71 -14.98 -0.10
N THR A 63 -13.13 -13.75 0.08
CA THR A 63 -14.02 -13.07 -0.82
C THR A 63 -13.69 -11.57 -0.90
N SER A 64 -13.99 -10.97 -2.03
CA SER A 64 -14.02 -9.52 -2.16
C SER A 64 -15.41 -9.01 -1.77
N TYR A 65 -15.45 -7.95 -0.95
CA TYR A 65 -16.69 -7.24 -0.71
C TYR A 65 -17.25 -6.69 -2.04
N ASP A 66 -18.53 -6.94 -2.26
CA ASP A 66 -19.28 -6.44 -3.40
C ASP A 66 -20.65 -5.95 -2.88
N SER A 67 -20.90 -4.65 -3.05
CA SER A 67 -22.16 -4.02 -2.64
C SER A 67 -23.40 -4.64 -3.27
N ARG A 68 -23.28 -5.32 -4.42
CA ARG A 68 -24.37 -6.00 -5.10
C ARG A 68 -24.66 -7.40 -4.53
N SER A 69 -23.74 -7.95 -3.73
CA SER A 69 -23.82 -9.34 -3.25
C SER A 69 -23.91 -9.42 -1.74
N ILE A 70 -25.11 -9.19 -1.21
CA ILE A 70 -25.45 -9.35 0.22
C ILE A 70 -25.19 -10.80 0.67
N ALA A 71 -25.35 -11.79 -0.22
CA ALA A 71 -25.10 -13.19 0.08
C ALA A 71 -23.67 -13.43 0.58
N LYS A 72 -22.68 -12.74 0.03
CA LYS A 72 -21.29 -12.83 0.48
C LYS A 72 -21.10 -12.32 1.92
N VAL A 73 -21.80 -11.25 2.30
CA VAL A 73 -21.76 -10.73 3.67
C VAL A 73 -22.44 -11.70 4.64
N ARG A 74 -23.59 -12.27 4.28
CA ARG A 74 -24.23 -13.31 5.09
C ARG A 74 -23.31 -14.53 5.26
N GLN A 75 -22.74 -15.03 4.18
CA GLN A 75 -21.80 -16.15 4.23
C GLN A 75 -20.64 -15.85 5.16
N PHE A 76 -20.01 -14.66 5.01
CA PHE A 76 -18.92 -14.22 5.88
C PHE A 76 -19.31 -14.29 7.37
N VAL A 77 -20.51 -13.85 7.72
CA VAL A 77 -20.94 -13.80 9.12
C VAL A 77 -21.35 -15.18 9.65
N GLN A 78 -22.12 -15.94 8.88
CA GLN A 78 -22.77 -17.19 9.33
C GLN A 78 -21.86 -18.42 9.24
N SER A 79 -20.81 -18.39 8.43
CA SER A 79 -19.92 -19.53 8.24
C SER A 79 -19.14 -19.84 9.52
N ASP A 80 -18.99 -21.12 9.83
CA ASP A 80 -18.11 -21.62 10.92
C ASP A 80 -16.64 -21.76 10.51
N CYS A 81 -16.33 -21.57 9.23
CA CYS A 81 -14.96 -21.57 8.74
C CYS A 81 -14.26 -20.23 8.98
N VAL A 82 -12.95 -20.21 8.79
CA VAL A 82 -12.19 -18.96 8.69
C VAL A 82 -12.61 -18.24 7.43
N GLU A 83 -13.12 -17.03 7.58
CA GLU A 83 -13.55 -16.16 6.49
C GLU A 83 -12.66 -14.92 6.42
N ILE A 84 -12.15 -14.64 5.24
CA ILE A 84 -11.33 -13.45 4.95
C ILE A 84 -12.10 -12.61 3.91
N MET A 85 -12.53 -11.43 4.29
CA MET A 85 -13.16 -10.48 3.36
C MET A 85 -12.20 -9.36 3.02
N VAL A 86 -11.99 -9.07 1.74
CA VAL A 86 -11.14 -7.97 1.29
C VAL A 86 -12.02 -6.80 0.86
N MET A 87 -11.81 -5.63 1.46
CA MET A 87 -12.60 -4.41 1.21
C MET A 87 -11.68 -3.23 0.93
N THR A 88 -12.12 -2.32 0.07
CA THR A 88 -11.48 -0.99 -0.01
C THR A 88 -12.08 -0.07 1.06
N ILE A 89 -11.30 0.86 1.58
CA ILE A 89 -11.79 1.86 2.55
C ILE A 89 -13.00 2.63 1.99
N ASP A 90 -13.02 2.89 0.69
CA ASP A 90 -14.08 3.65 0.04
C ASP A 90 -15.41 2.87 -0.06
N SER A 91 -15.42 1.59 0.28
CA SER A 91 -16.64 0.77 0.31
C SER A 91 -17.57 1.09 1.48
N PHE A 92 -17.10 1.79 2.52
CA PHE A 92 -17.84 2.02 3.76
C PHE A 92 -17.53 3.34 4.47
N ASN A 93 -16.69 4.22 3.88
CA ASN A 93 -16.26 5.48 4.49
C ASN A 93 -17.27 6.64 4.35
N LYS A 94 -18.32 6.46 3.56
CA LYS A 94 -19.38 7.45 3.34
C LYS A 94 -20.73 6.93 3.82
N ASP A 95 -21.61 7.85 4.20
CA ASP A 95 -22.94 7.49 4.70
C ASP A 95 -23.86 6.95 3.61
N ASP A 96 -23.65 7.34 2.36
CA ASP A 96 -24.37 6.85 1.18
C ASP A 96 -23.92 5.48 0.67
N ASN A 97 -22.86 4.90 1.26
CA ASN A 97 -22.41 3.56 0.87
C ASN A 97 -23.50 2.50 1.13
N VAL A 98 -23.70 1.60 0.19
CA VAL A 98 -24.71 0.52 0.24
C VAL A 98 -24.60 -0.34 1.49
N ILE A 99 -23.42 -0.49 2.06
CA ILE A 99 -23.19 -1.25 3.29
C ILE A 99 -23.97 -0.68 4.50
N ARG A 100 -24.31 0.61 4.47
CA ARG A 100 -25.08 1.33 5.51
C ARG A 100 -26.56 1.41 5.22
N GLN A 101 -27.00 0.99 4.04
CA GLN A 101 -28.40 1.04 3.64
C GLN A 101 -29.14 -0.23 4.08
N SER A 102 -30.34 -0.04 4.61
CA SER A 102 -31.23 -1.16 4.91
C SER A 102 -31.73 -1.81 3.62
N THR A 103 -31.88 -3.11 3.63
CA THR A 103 -32.40 -3.85 2.49
C THR A 103 -33.48 -4.85 2.94
N ASP A 104 -34.53 -5.00 2.13
CA ASP A 104 -35.62 -5.98 2.40
C ASP A 104 -35.05 -7.41 2.51
N ARG A 105 -33.99 -7.70 1.75
CA ARG A 105 -33.31 -9.00 1.82
C ARG A 105 -32.67 -9.32 3.17
N LEU A 106 -32.48 -8.31 4.03
CA LEU A 106 -31.96 -8.43 5.40
C LEU A 106 -33.03 -8.11 6.46
N GLN A 107 -34.31 -8.15 6.11
CA GLN A 107 -35.41 -7.84 7.02
C GLN A 107 -35.24 -6.47 7.70
N GLY A 108 -34.80 -5.49 6.93
CA GLY A 108 -34.57 -4.13 7.40
C GLY A 108 -33.17 -3.88 8.07
N ALA A 109 -32.36 -4.91 8.30
CA ALA A 109 -31.00 -4.73 8.77
C ALA A 109 -30.09 -4.22 7.66
N THR A 110 -28.95 -3.64 8.03
CA THR A 110 -27.89 -3.23 7.10
C THR A 110 -26.79 -4.30 7.01
N PRO A 111 -26.09 -4.43 5.89
CA PRO A 111 -24.89 -5.28 5.81
C PRO A 111 -23.86 -4.93 6.88
N LEU A 112 -23.75 -3.65 7.26
CA LEU A 112 -22.88 -3.17 8.32
C LEU A 112 -23.23 -3.80 9.68
N HIS A 113 -24.51 -3.87 10.06
CA HIS A 113 -24.93 -4.49 11.31
C HIS A 113 -24.54 -5.96 11.39
N LEU A 114 -24.64 -6.71 10.28
CA LEU A 114 -24.18 -8.10 10.24
C LEU A 114 -22.68 -8.20 10.51
N ILE A 115 -21.88 -7.35 9.87
CA ILE A 115 -20.42 -7.32 10.08
C ILE A 115 -20.08 -6.95 11.53
N GLN A 116 -20.77 -5.95 12.11
CA GLN A 116 -20.60 -5.53 13.50
C GLN A 116 -20.87 -6.68 14.48
N ALA A 117 -21.93 -7.45 14.25
CA ALA A 117 -22.28 -8.61 15.08
C ALA A 117 -21.17 -9.70 15.06
N ALA A 118 -20.48 -9.85 13.93
CA ALA A 118 -19.39 -10.81 13.80
C ALA A 118 -18.09 -10.37 14.50
N ARG A 119 -17.96 -9.08 14.92
CA ARG A 119 -16.79 -8.50 15.58
C ARG A 119 -15.47 -8.92 14.91
N PRO A 120 -15.23 -8.56 13.65
CA PRO A 120 -14.09 -9.06 12.89
C PRO A 120 -12.76 -8.53 13.42
N VAL A 121 -11.68 -9.25 13.14
CA VAL A 121 -10.32 -8.71 13.22
C VAL A 121 -10.05 -7.94 11.95
N LEU A 122 -9.68 -6.66 12.06
CA LEU A 122 -9.25 -5.86 10.91
C LEU A 122 -7.76 -6.05 10.65
N VAL A 123 -7.41 -6.20 9.39
CA VAL A 123 -6.05 -6.12 8.88
C VAL A 123 -5.99 -4.89 7.97
N LEU A 124 -5.24 -3.88 8.38
CA LEU A 124 -5.10 -2.63 7.63
C LEU A 124 -3.79 -2.66 6.83
N ASP A 125 -3.91 -2.74 5.51
CA ASP A 125 -2.76 -2.69 4.61
C ASP A 125 -2.51 -1.25 4.17
N GLU A 126 -1.30 -0.75 4.40
CA GLU A 126 -0.88 0.64 4.18
C GLU A 126 -1.80 1.67 4.91
N PRO A 127 -1.96 1.56 6.24
CA PRO A 127 -2.89 2.36 7.03
C PRO A 127 -2.63 3.86 6.99
N GLN A 128 -1.43 4.33 6.65
CA GLN A 128 -1.12 5.75 6.48
C GLN A 128 -2.00 6.44 5.41
N ASN A 129 -2.57 5.66 4.50
CA ASN A 129 -3.54 6.14 3.52
C ASN A 129 -4.98 6.22 4.08
N MET A 130 -5.20 5.82 5.33
CA MET A 130 -6.51 5.72 5.99
C MET A 130 -6.57 6.49 7.31
N GLU A 131 -5.62 7.40 7.56
CA GLU A 131 -5.49 8.13 8.85
C GLU A 131 -6.31 9.43 8.92
N SER A 132 -7.13 9.77 7.92
CA SER A 132 -8.07 10.87 8.06
C SER A 132 -9.15 10.55 9.10
N GLU A 133 -9.62 11.56 9.83
CA GLU A 133 -10.61 11.39 10.90
C GLU A 133 -11.88 10.63 10.44
N GLY A 134 -12.40 10.96 9.26
CA GLY A 134 -13.55 10.26 8.69
C GLY A 134 -13.29 8.78 8.40
N ARG A 135 -12.08 8.44 7.90
CA ARG A 135 -11.70 7.05 7.65
C ARG A 135 -11.49 6.26 8.93
N ILE A 136 -10.91 6.89 9.96
CA ILE A 136 -10.77 6.26 11.29
C ILE A 136 -12.16 5.97 11.88
N LYS A 137 -13.10 6.93 11.81
CA LYS A 137 -14.49 6.72 12.24
C LYS A 137 -15.16 5.59 11.45
N ALA A 138 -14.92 5.51 10.14
CA ALA A 138 -15.43 4.43 9.32
C ALA A 138 -14.87 3.06 9.71
N LEU A 139 -13.56 2.95 9.98
CA LEU A 139 -12.95 1.71 10.48
C LEU A 139 -13.54 1.31 11.84
N ALA A 140 -13.71 2.25 12.76
CA ALA A 140 -14.31 2.01 14.06
C ALA A 140 -15.78 1.57 13.94
N SER A 141 -16.52 2.05 12.94
CA SER A 141 -17.92 1.67 12.72
C SER A 141 -18.12 0.20 12.36
N LEU A 142 -17.08 -0.54 11.97
CA LEU A 142 -17.15 -2.00 11.78
C LEU A 142 -17.16 -2.77 13.11
N HIS A 143 -17.03 -2.13 14.25
CA HIS A 143 -16.94 -2.70 15.59
C HIS A 143 -15.91 -3.83 15.70
N PRO A 144 -14.66 -3.61 15.28
CA PRO A 144 -13.67 -4.68 15.26
C PRO A 144 -13.31 -5.15 16.67
N LEU A 145 -12.96 -6.44 16.78
CA LEU A 145 -12.35 -6.98 18.00
C LEU A 145 -10.98 -6.35 18.25
N MET A 146 -10.18 -6.22 17.19
CA MET A 146 -8.88 -5.54 17.17
C MET A 146 -8.51 -5.17 15.72
N ALA A 147 -7.51 -4.30 15.57
CA ALA A 147 -6.97 -3.91 14.28
C ALA A 147 -5.45 -4.15 14.23
N LEU A 148 -5.00 -4.89 13.24
CA LEU A 148 -3.59 -5.14 12.93
C LEU A 148 -3.18 -4.22 11.78
N ARG A 149 -2.12 -3.43 11.99
CA ARG A 149 -1.67 -2.44 11.01
C ARG A 149 -0.36 -2.88 10.38
N TYR A 150 -0.35 -3.00 9.05
CA TYR A 150 0.83 -3.38 8.27
C TYR A 150 1.22 -2.25 7.31
N SER A 151 2.40 -1.69 7.49
CA SER A 151 2.90 -0.59 6.66
C SER A 151 4.42 -0.66 6.50
N ALA A 152 4.93 -0.15 5.40
CA ALA A 152 6.34 0.17 5.23
C ALA A 152 6.70 1.49 5.94
N THR A 153 5.77 2.46 5.95
CA THR A 153 5.98 3.83 6.41
C THR A 153 4.91 4.22 7.42
N HIS A 154 5.11 3.90 8.69
CA HIS A 154 4.23 4.37 9.76
C HIS A 154 4.55 5.82 10.13
N ARG A 155 3.53 6.68 10.12
CA ARG A 155 3.63 8.05 10.67
C ARG A 155 3.46 8.03 12.19
N ASN A 156 2.45 7.31 12.68
CA ASN A 156 2.11 7.20 14.10
C ASN A 156 2.06 5.71 14.49
N PRO A 157 3.12 5.13 15.04
CA PRO A 157 3.09 3.75 15.51
C PRO A 157 2.30 3.64 16.82
N TYR A 158 1.28 2.78 16.85
CA TYR A 158 0.56 2.40 18.05
C TYR A 158 0.88 0.96 18.39
N ASN A 159 1.26 0.67 19.63
CA ASN A 159 1.53 -0.69 20.12
C ASN A 159 2.40 -1.49 19.13
N LEU A 160 3.58 -0.95 18.82
CA LEU A 160 4.49 -1.53 17.83
C LEU A 160 4.93 -2.93 18.26
N VAL A 161 4.48 -3.96 17.54
CA VAL A 161 4.79 -5.38 17.82
C VAL A 161 6.06 -5.83 17.10
N TYR A 162 6.23 -5.38 15.85
CA TYR A 162 7.37 -5.77 15.02
C TYR A 162 7.77 -4.64 14.07
N ARG A 163 9.07 -4.41 13.96
CA ARG A 163 9.67 -3.42 13.07
C ARG A 163 10.65 -4.10 12.12
N LEU A 164 10.53 -3.79 10.84
CA LEU A 164 11.51 -4.13 9.81
C LEU A 164 11.67 -2.91 8.92
N THR A 165 12.72 -2.16 9.16
CA THR A 165 13.04 -0.93 8.40
C THR A 165 13.63 -1.27 7.03
N PRO A 166 13.67 -0.31 6.06
CA PRO A 166 14.37 -0.49 4.79
C PRO A 166 15.83 -0.93 4.97
N PHE A 167 16.50 -0.33 5.94
CA PHE A 167 17.89 -0.67 6.25
C PHE A 167 18.07 -2.10 6.77
N GLU A 168 17.20 -2.52 7.70
CA GLU A 168 17.23 -3.89 8.23
C GLU A 168 16.87 -4.92 7.16
N ALA A 169 15.86 -4.62 6.33
CA ALA A 169 15.46 -5.48 5.20
C ALA A 169 16.60 -5.63 4.18
N TYR A 170 17.32 -4.55 3.89
CA TYR A 170 18.47 -4.56 3.02
C TYR A 170 19.61 -5.39 3.61
N ARG A 171 19.98 -5.16 4.88
CA ARG A 171 21.05 -5.93 5.57
C ARG A 171 20.77 -7.42 5.63
N GLN A 172 19.49 -7.80 5.73
CA GLN A 172 19.07 -9.21 5.77
C GLN A 172 18.88 -9.83 4.38
N GLY A 173 19.14 -9.08 3.30
CA GLY A 173 18.96 -9.56 1.93
C GLY A 173 17.51 -9.84 1.54
N LEU A 174 16.52 -9.24 2.25
CA LEU A 174 15.09 -9.46 2.02
C LEU A 174 14.52 -8.61 0.88
N VAL A 175 15.24 -7.60 0.46
CA VAL A 175 14.87 -6.70 -0.64
C VAL A 175 15.97 -6.65 -1.68
N LYS A 176 15.61 -6.27 -2.92
CA LYS A 176 16.58 -6.12 -4.00
C LYS A 176 17.59 -5.04 -3.66
N ARG A 177 18.86 -5.30 -3.98
CA ARG A 177 19.91 -4.32 -3.92
C ARG A 177 19.75 -3.34 -5.08
N ILE A 178 19.89 -2.05 -4.80
CA ILE A 178 19.99 -1.01 -5.82
C ILE A 178 21.49 -0.73 -5.96
N GLU A 179 22.05 -1.10 -7.09
CA GLU A 179 23.41 -0.75 -7.46
C GLU A 179 23.34 0.41 -8.44
N VAL A 180 24.05 1.48 -8.14
CA VAL A 180 24.19 2.63 -9.03
C VAL A 180 25.60 2.63 -9.53
N ASP A 181 25.80 2.17 -10.75
CA ASP A 181 27.08 2.31 -11.43
C ASP A 181 27.15 3.68 -12.12
N SER A 182 28.15 4.46 -11.78
CA SER A 182 28.47 5.68 -12.49
C SER A 182 29.79 5.49 -13.20
N VAL A 183 29.80 5.55 -14.51
CA VAL A 183 31.03 5.63 -15.31
C VAL A 183 31.44 7.09 -15.36
N ARG A 184 32.47 7.46 -14.65
CA ARG A 184 33.19 8.73 -14.85
C ARG A 184 34.30 8.50 -15.84
N LYS A 185 34.20 9.13 -16.99
CA LYS A 185 35.36 9.26 -17.90
C LYS A 185 36.20 10.42 -17.39
N GLU A 186 37.40 10.14 -16.97
CA GLU A 186 38.35 11.20 -16.61
C GLU A 186 38.71 12.00 -17.87
N ASP A 187 38.55 13.32 -17.76
CA ASP A 187 39.09 14.39 -18.60
C ASP A 187 39.02 14.22 -20.13
N ASP A 188 37.82 14.43 -20.68
CA ASP A 188 37.68 14.91 -22.04
C ASP A 188 36.95 16.26 -22.01
N HIS A 189 37.70 17.35 -22.03
CA HIS A 189 37.18 18.73 -22.02
C HIS A 189 36.31 19.08 -23.25
N ASN A 190 36.19 18.16 -24.21
CA ASN A 190 35.38 18.30 -25.41
C ASN A 190 34.00 17.60 -25.31
N GLN A 191 33.70 16.92 -24.20
CA GLN A 191 32.39 16.26 -24.04
C GLN A 191 31.36 17.20 -23.38
N VAL A 192 30.13 17.08 -23.85
CA VAL A 192 28.98 17.78 -23.25
C VAL A 192 28.76 17.26 -21.83
N PHE A 193 29.02 18.09 -20.84
CA PHE A 193 28.77 17.78 -19.44
C PHE A 193 27.39 18.26 -19.08
N VAL A 194 26.56 17.32 -18.61
CA VAL A 194 25.18 17.62 -18.11
C VAL A 194 24.99 16.86 -16.80
N ARG A 195 24.75 17.58 -15.72
CA ARG A 195 24.46 17.00 -14.41
C ARG A 195 23.11 17.52 -13.89
N LEU A 196 22.26 16.62 -13.46
CA LEU A 196 21.02 16.94 -12.77
C LEU A 196 21.32 17.16 -11.28
N ASP A 197 21.23 18.42 -10.80
CA ASP A 197 21.49 18.77 -9.40
C ASP A 197 20.27 18.59 -8.51
N GLU A 198 19.08 19.02 -8.99
CA GLU A 198 17.86 19.02 -8.20
C GLU A 198 16.62 18.94 -9.10
N VAL A 199 15.60 18.20 -8.64
CA VAL A 199 14.27 18.21 -9.24
C VAL A 199 13.27 18.71 -8.21
N ARG A 200 12.53 19.76 -8.56
CA ARG A 200 11.42 20.30 -7.78
C ARG A 200 10.11 20.07 -8.51
N SER A 201 9.17 19.40 -7.86
CA SER A 201 7.85 19.22 -8.42
C SER A 201 6.77 19.71 -7.45
N ASN A 202 5.76 20.36 -7.98
CA ASN A 202 4.53 20.67 -7.29
C ASN A 202 3.35 20.16 -8.13
N LYS A 203 2.10 20.32 -7.63
CA LYS A 203 0.89 19.79 -8.32
C LYS A 203 0.69 20.30 -9.77
N LYS A 204 1.40 21.36 -10.19
CA LYS A 204 1.19 22.00 -11.50
C LYS A 204 2.45 22.09 -12.36
N THR A 205 3.64 22.03 -11.78
CA THR A 205 4.89 22.25 -12.52
C THR A 205 6.01 21.33 -12.03
N VAL A 206 6.84 20.88 -12.96
CA VAL A 206 8.11 20.20 -12.68
C VAL A 206 9.23 21.12 -13.15
N GLN A 207 10.25 21.30 -12.32
CA GLN A 207 11.45 22.08 -12.60
C GLN A 207 12.68 21.25 -12.26
N ALA A 208 13.70 21.34 -13.10
CA ALA A 208 14.98 20.67 -12.90
C ALA A 208 16.10 21.69 -12.89
N LYS A 209 17.00 21.60 -11.89
CA LYS A 209 18.25 22.37 -11.90
C LYS A 209 19.31 21.50 -12.52
N ILE A 210 19.84 21.95 -13.67
CA ILE A 210 20.81 21.22 -14.48
C ILE A 210 22.09 22.04 -14.59
N ALA A 211 23.21 21.45 -14.22
CA ALA A 211 24.53 22.01 -14.43
C ALA A 211 25.10 21.54 -15.77
N VAL A 212 25.65 22.48 -16.53
CA VAL A 212 26.29 22.24 -17.83
C VAL A 212 27.64 22.94 -17.90
N HIS A 213 28.57 22.38 -18.69
CA HIS A 213 29.76 23.07 -19.06
C HIS A 213 29.47 24.02 -20.23
N GLN A 214 29.69 25.33 -20.02
CA GLN A 214 29.53 26.35 -21.02
C GLN A 214 30.86 26.96 -21.39
N ARG A 215 31.16 27.04 -22.69
CA ARG A 215 32.35 27.75 -23.20
C ARG A 215 32.07 29.25 -23.15
N MET A 216 32.90 29.97 -22.45
CA MET A 216 32.82 31.42 -22.34
C MET A 216 33.47 32.11 -23.53
N ALA A 217 33.21 33.42 -23.76
CA ALA A 217 33.79 34.18 -24.84
C ALA A 217 35.33 34.28 -24.81
N ASP A 218 35.95 34.06 -23.65
CA ASP A 218 37.39 33.98 -23.43
C ASP A 218 37.99 32.60 -23.73
N GLY A 219 37.17 31.63 -24.19
CA GLY A 219 37.55 30.25 -24.50
C GLY A 219 37.59 29.29 -23.31
N HIS A 220 37.46 29.79 -22.07
CA HIS A 220 37.45 28.95 -20.90
C HIS A 220 36.09 28.23 -20.71
N ILE A 221 36.11 27.00 -20.19
CA ILE A 221 34.92 26.23 -19.87
C ILE A 221 34.59 26.45 -18.39
N LYS A 222 33.35 26.88 -18.10
CA LYS A 222 32.84 27.02 -16.75
C LYS A 222 31.60 26.19 -16.56
N GLU A 223 31.46 25.61 -15.38
CA GLU A 223 30.21 24.95 -14.94
C GLU A 223 29.18 26.00 -14.54
N LYS A 224 28.02 25.98 -15.17
CA LYS A 224 26.87 26.84 -14.83
C LYS A 224 25.61 26.01 -14.64
N ALA A 225 24.80 26.35 -13.64
CA ALA A 225 23.55 25.67 -13.36
C ALA A 225 22.35 26.54 -13.79
N TYR A 226 21.44 25.92 -14.53
CA TYR A 226 20.21 26.56 -15.06
C TYR A 226 18.99 25.84 -14.54
N LEU A 227 17.91 26.60 -14.36
CA LEU A 227 16.61 26.05 -13.97
C LEU A 227 15.76 25.84 -15.24
N PHE A 228 15.38 24.57 -15.49
CA PHE A 228 14.56 24.16 -16.61
C PHE A 228 13.13 23.86 -16.15
N LYS A 229 12.15 24.21 -16.96
CA LYS A 229 10.76 23.78 -16.82
C LYS A 229 10.47 22.68 -17.86
N ALA A 230 9.33 22.00 -17.72
CA ALA A 230 8.87 21.08 -18.75
C ALA A 230 8.80 21.78 -20.12
N ALA A 231 9.38 21.16 -21.14
CA ALA A 231 9.54 21.66 -22.50
C ALA A 231 10.63 22.73 -22.74
N ASP A 232 11.42 23.13 -21.75
CA ASP A 232 12.62 23.96 -21.99
C ASP A 232 13.69 23.15 -22.75
N CYS A 233 14.37 23.77 -23.71
CA CYS A 233 15.47 23.18 -24.44
C CYS A 233 16.83 23.66 -23.88
N LEU A 234 17.81 22.76 -23.77
CA LEU A 234 19.17 23.07 -23.32
C LEU A 234 19.84 24.12 -24.23
N GLN A 235 19.64 24.05 -25.54
CA GLN A 235 20.25 24.98 -26.49
C GLN A 235 19.77 26.44 -26.31
N THR A 236 18.50 26.65 -26.02
CA THR A 236 17.94 27.99 -25.87
C THR A 236 18.29 28.70 -24.56
N LYS A 237 18.76 27.98 -23.54
CA LYS A 237 19.13 28.54 -22.23
C LYS A 237 20.61 28.59 -21.95
N ALA A 238 21.41 27.79 -22.63
CA ALA A 238 22.84 27.69 -22.43
C ALA A 238 23.68 28.42 -23.49
N ASP A 239 23.06 28.88 -24.59
CA ASP A 239 23.75 29.78 -25.54
C ASP A 239 23.79 31.19 -25.00
N PRO A 240 24.94 31.90 -25.14
CA PRO A 240 25.14 33.27 -24.66
C PRO A 240 24.34 34.31 -25.46
#